data_88f36108f75b8ee35874722bc50aaca3
#
_entry.id   88f36108f75b8ee35874722bc50aaca3
#
_cell.length_a   1.000
_cell.length_b   1.000
_cell.length_c   1.000
_cell.angle_alpha   90.00
_cell.angle_beta   90.00
_cell.angle_gamma   90.00
#
_symmetry.space_group_name_H-M   'P 1'
#
loop_
_entity.id
_entity.type
_entity.pdbx_description
1 polymer ?
#
loop_
_entity_poly.entity_id
_entity_poly.type
_entity_poly.pdbx_seq_one_letter_code
_entity_poly.pdbx_strand_id
1 'polypeptide(L)'
;MNRLRTRRFLLLIAVTALGASLPLVAWAIGPRPAPAATAEAARYDPAAKFQITATDVEFRRNEAGRMLMARVYRPVGPGPFPTVLDLHGGAWNAKDRHAEEPMDRALASSGLLVVAIDMTLAKEAPYPANLQDANYGVRWLKWKAPSWNGDPSRIGVYGSSSGGHAAELLAMRPDDPRYNKIPLPEAPKLDARIAYAAMRSGISDTVGRYENAKRRGAKGMVENNETYFRPMETIHESNPQEILDRKEKINLVPLLIMAGSLDDNVLPEFQKKFAASYKAAGGDIQFELFEGAEHNWVEKPGPLTDRAHEMVKAFIAKQLGGGTSK
;
A
#
# COMPACT_ATOMS: atom_id res chain seq x y z
N MET A 1 -46.85 52.02 36.39
CA MET A 1 -46.59 53.40 36.88
C MET A 1 -45.09 53.62 36.86
N ASN A 2 -44.69 54.72 36.35
CA ASN A 2 -43.44 55.46 36.25
C ASN A 2 -42.58 55.27 35.03
N ARG A 3 -42.78 56.27 34.20
CA ARG A 3 -41.86 56.75 33.14
C ARG A 3 -40.66 57.48 33.74
N LEU A 4 -39.53 57.50 33.05
CA LEU A 4 -38.54 58.61 32.96
C LEU A 4 -37.54 58.24 31.89
N ARG A 5 -37.62 58.82 30.71
CA ARG A 5 -37.13 60.10 30.20
C ARG A 5 -35.63 60.07 29.89
N THR A 6 -35.41 59.97 28.61
CA THR A 6 -34.27 60.37 27.73
C THR A 6 -33.53 61.64 28.14
N ARG A 7 -32.20 61.64 28.05
CA ARG A 7 -31.42 62.83 27.69
C ARG A 7 -30.32 62.43 26.68
N ARG A 8 -30.46 62.99 25.48
CA ARG A 8 -29.42 63.03 24.43
C ARG A 8 -28.44 64.11 24.81
N PHE A 9 -27.13 63.81 24.83
CA PHE A 9 -26.02 64.78 24.74
C PHE A 9 -25.38 64.67 23.36
N LEU A 10 -25.49 65.72 22.57
CA LEU A 10 -24.69 65.97 21.38
C LEU A 10 -23.31 66.47 21.83
N LEU A 11 -22.26 65.79 21.46
CA LEU A 11 -20.91 66.32 21.56
C LEU A 11 -20.40 66.56 20.13
N LEU A 12 -20.26 67.84 19.77
CA LEU A 12 -19.52 68.26 18.55
C LEU A 12 -18.04 68.06 18.81
N ILE A 13 -17.37 67.23 18.01
CA ILE A 13 -15.90 67.20 17.96
C ILE A 13 -15.47 67.72 16.61
N ALA A 14 -14.76 68.84 16.66
CA ALA A 14 -14.12 69.44 15.50
C ALA A 14 -12.96 68.56 15.02
N VAL A 15 -12.98 68.20 13.75
CA VAL A 15 -11.90 67.44 13.09
C VAL A 15 -10.92 68.48 12.46
N THR A 16 -9.74 68.60 13.06
CA THR A 16 -8.63 69.29 12.45
C THR A 16 -7.87 68.26 11.58
N ALA A 17 -7.88 68.46 10.28
CA ALA A 17 -7.07 67.68 9.31
C ALA A 17 -5.61 68.09 9.40
N LEU A 18 -4.78 67.20 9.97
CA LEU A 18 -3.31 67.22 9.74
C LEU A 18 -3.01 66.31 8.56
N GLY A 19 -2.57 66.92 7.48
CA GLY A 19 -2.02 66.20 6.32
C GLY A 19 -0.68 65.59 6.65
N ALA A 20 -0.65 64.28 6.83
CA ALA A 20 0.60 63.52 6.85
C ALA A 20 0.81 62.85 5.49
N SER A 21 1.75 63.36 4.72
CA SER A 21 2.26 62.73 3.49
C SER A 21 3.06 61.49 3.85
N LEU A 22 2.51 60.31 3.58
CA LEU A 22 3.24 59.01 3.66
C LEU A 22 4.08 58.84 2.38
N PRO A 23 5.35 58.46 2.48
CA PRO A 23 6.14 58.14 1.28
C PRO A 23 5.63 56.80 0.67
N LEU A 24 5.36 56.82 -0.63
CA LEU A 24 5.14 55.61 -1.43
C LEU A 24 6.44 54.78 -1.41
N VAL A 25 6.47 53.73 -0.63
CA VAL A 25 7.49 52.68 -0.76
C VAL A 25 7.13 51.83 -1.97
N ALA A 26 7.78 52.08 -3.09
CA ALA A 26 7.70 51.20 -4.26
C ALA A 26 8.39 49.88 -3.90
N TRP A 27 7.61 48.85 -3.69
CA TRP A 27 8.11 47.46 -3.62
C TRP A 27 8.63 47.09 -5.01
N ALA A 28 9.95 47.02 -5.16
CA ALA A 28 10.56 46.44 -6.34
C ALA A 28 10.13 44.96 -6.39
N ILE A 29 9.25 44.62 -7.33
CA ILE A 29 8.95 43.23 -7.66
C ILE A 29 10.21 42.67 -8.30
N GLY A 30 11.02 41.99 -7.49
CA GLY A 30 12.13 41.19 -8.00
C GLY A 30 11.65 40.17 -9.04
N PRO A 31 12.52 39.74 -9.96
CA PRO A 31 12.14 38.78 -10.98
C PRO A 31 11.57 37.54 -10.29
N ARG A 32 10.33 37.16 -10.70
CA ARG A 32 9.67 35.96 -10.26
C ARG A 32 10.60 34.77 -10.56
N PRO A 33 10.95 33.92 -9.58
CA PRO A 33 11.76 32.76 -9.90
C PRO A 33 11.03 31.97 -10.98
N ALA A 34 11.76 31.62 -12.04
CA ALA A 34 11.24 30.76 -13.10
C ALA A 34 10.67 29.51 -12.45
N PRO A 35 9.51 28.99 -12.93
CA PRO A 35 9.00 27.72 -12.43
C PRO A 35 10.13 26.71 -12.55
N ALA A 36 10.46 26.05 -11.43
CA ALA A 36 11.41 24.95 -11.44
C ALA A 36 10.95 24.00 -12.54
N ALA A 37 11.83 23.73 -13.51
CA ALA A 37 11.57 22.76 -14.54
C ALA A 37 11.12 21.50 -13.81
N THR A 38 9.90 21.03 -14.09
CA THR A 38 9.43 19.74 -13.61
C THR A 38 10.44 18.73 -14.14
N ALA A 39 11.31 18.24 -13.25
CA ALA A 39 12.21 17.17 -13.59
C ALA A 39 11.31 16.04 -14.09
N GLU A 40 11.41 15.73 -15.38
CA GLU A 40 10.72 14.56 -15.95
C GLU A 40 11.13 13.39 -15.07
N ALA A 41 10.16 12.78 -14.39
CA ALA A 41 10.42 11.71 -13.43
C ALA A 41 11.28 10.66 -14.13
N ALA A 42 12.48 10.43 -13.63
CA ALA A 42 13.43 9.53 -14.26
C ALA A 42 12.73 8.17 -14.46
N ARG A 43 12.68 7.74 -15.72
CA ARG A 43 12.00 6.49 -16.09
C ARG A 43 12.64 5.34 -15.32
N TYR A 44 11.84 4.55 -14.59
CA TYR A 44 12.36 3.40 -13.85
C TYR A 44 13.04 2.39 -14.79
N ASP A 45 14.31 2.11 -14.49
CA ASP A 45 15.10 1.08 -15.18
C ASP A 45 15.26 -0.13 -14.24
N PRO A 46 14.63 -1.29 -14.54
CA PRO A 46 14.72 -2.47 -13.69
C PRO A 46 16.14 -3.06 -13.61
N ALA A 47 17.03 -2.74 -14.55
CA ALA A 47 18.43 -3.19 -14.57
C ALA A 47 19.38 -2.25 -13.80
N ALA A 48 18.91 -1.10 -13.38
CA ALA A 48 19.72 -0.16 -12.60
C ALA A 48 20.18 -0.78 -11.28
N LYS A 49 21.31 -0.27 -10.76
CA LYS A 49 21.88 -0.74 -9.49
C LYS A 49 22.22 0.42 -8.59
N PHE A 50 21.52 0.50 -7.46
CA PHE A 50 21.70 1.52 -6.43
C PHE A 50 22.27 0.90 -5.16
N GLN A 51 23.10 1.65 -4.45
CA GLN A 51 23.30 1.41 -3.04
C GLN A 51 21.99 1.74 -2.29
N ILE A 52 21.71 1.02 -1.21
CA ILE A 52 20.50 1.23 -0.45
C ILE A 52 20.80 1.46 1.03
N THR A 53 19.94 2.23 1.69
CA THR A 53 19.84 2.29 3.15
C THR A 53 18.57 1.56 3.58
N ALA A 54 18.60 0.98 4.79
CA ALA A 54 17.41 0.37 5.41
C ALA A 54 17.29 0.90 6.84
N THR A 55 16.14 1.51 7.16
CA THR A 55 15.89 2.10 8.48
C THR A 55 14.48 1.79 8.94
N ASP A 56 14.32 1.55 10.25
CA ASP A 56 13.01 1.37 10.85
C ASP A 56 12.48 2.71 11.35
N VAL A 57 11.19 2.94 11.12
CA VAL A 57 10.47 4.14 11.57
C VAL A 57 9.15 3.72 12.23
N GLU A 58 8.65 4.53 13.15
CA GLU A 58 7.32 4.34 13.70
C GLU A 58 6.27 4.54 12.61
N PHE A 59 5.36 3.58 12.51
CA PHE A 59 4.27 3.59 11.53
C PHE A 59 2.97 4.08 12.19
N ARG A 60 2.44 3.31 13.11
CA ARG A 60 1.28 3.66 13.93
C ARG A 60 1.15 2.75 15.15
N ARG A 61 0.40 3.18 16.15
CA ARG A 61 0.01 2.30 17.27
C ARG A 61 -1.33 1.67 16.95
N ASN A 62 -1.42 0.33 17.07
CA ASN A 62 -2.69 -0.38 16.88
C ASN A 62 -3.59 -0.31 18.12
N GLU A 63 -4.83 -0.80 18.00
CA GLU A 63 -5.81 -0.77 19.11
C GLU A 63 -5.39 -1.65 20.31
N ALA A 64 -4.54 -2.67 20.07
CA ALA A 64 -3.96 -3.49 21.13
C ALA A 64 -2.77 -2.80 21.85
N GLY A 65 -2.40 -1.59 21.46
CA GLY A 65 -1.33 -0.80 22.06
C GLY A 65 0.07 -1.11 21.53
N ARG A 66 0.24 -2.05 20.57
CA ARG A 66 1.53 -2.33 19.95
C ARG A 66 1.91 -1.22 18.98
N MET A 67 3.16 -0.73 19.06
CA MET A 67 3.72 0.13 18.01
C MET A 67 4.05 -0.74 16.81
N LEU A 68 3.33 -0.51 15.71
CA LEU A 68 3.64 -1.06 14.41
C LEU A 68 4.74 -0.21 13.79
N MET A 69 5.76 -0.87 13.24
CA MET A 69 6.91 -0.23 12.61
C MET A 69 6.82 -0.37 11.09
N ALA A 70 7.52 0.50 10.39
CA ALA A 70 7.79 0.36 8.97
C ALA A 70 9.29 0.31 8.73
N ARG A 71 9.74 -0.53 7.80
CA ARG A 71 11.12 -0.60 7.34
C ARG A 71 11.22 0.03 5.96
N VAL A 72 12.02 1.09 5.89
CA VAL A 72 12.20 1.89 4.68
C VAL A 72 13.50 1.49 4.00
N TYR A 73 13.41 0.84 2.85
CA TYR A 73 14.53 0.53 1.97
C TYR A 73 14.60 1.61 0.90
N ARG A 74 15.61 2.47 1.00
CA ARG A 74 15.74 3.66 0.17
C ARG A 74 16.98 3.56 -0.73
N PRO A 75 16.84 3.72 -2.06
CA PRO A 75 17.98 3.90 -2.95
C PRO A 75 18.73 5.21 -2.61
N VAL A 76 20.06 5.18 -2.75
CA VAL A 76 20.89 6.37 -2.56
C VAL A 76 20.96 7.13 -3.89
N GLY A 77 20.35 8.31 -3.94
CA GLY A 77 20.30 9.12 -5.16
C GLY A 77 19.26 10.23 -5.09
N PRO A 78 19.13 11.02 -6.16
CA PRO A 78 18.28 12.22 -6.14
C PRO A 78 16.77 11.91 -6.19
N GLY A 79 16.33 10.75 -6.68
CA GLY A 79 14.90 10.45 -6.88
C GLY A 79 14.21 11.41 -7.86
N PRO A 80 12.85 11.53 -7.84
CA PRO A 80 11.96 10.72 -7.02
C PRO A 80 11.92 9.26 -7.47
N PHE A 81 12.01 8.32 -6.52
CA PHE A 81 11.96 6.89 -6.80
C PHE A 81 10.52 6.39 -6.81
N PRO A 82 10.10 5.57 -7.78
CA PRO A 82 8.80 4.92 -7.73
C PRO A 82 8.66 4.13 -6.43
N THR A 83 7.47 4.12 -5.86
CA THR A 83 7.26 3.71 -4.48
C THR A 83 6.40 2.45 -4.39
N VAL A 84 6.84 1.49 -3.57
CA VAL A 84 6.16 0.21 -3.33
C VAL A 84 5.94 0.01 -1.83
N LEU A 85 4.72 -0.35 -1.46
CA LEU A 85 4.37 -0.83 -0.14
C LEU A 85 4.50 -2.36 -0.11
N ASP A 86 5.24 -2.91 0.86
CA ASP A 86 5.28 -4.36 1.09
C ASP A 86 4.37 -4.77 2.26
N LEU A 87 3.63 -5.86 2.04
CA LEU A 87 2.71 -6.48 2.98
C LEU A 87 3.15 -7.93 3.27
N HIS A 88 3.65 -8.15 4.47
CA HIS A 88 4.22 -9.44 4.86
C HIS A 88 3.19 -10.58 4.93
N GLY A 89 3.67 -11.81 4.74
CA GLY A 89 2.92 -13.04 4.98
C GLY A 89 2.76 -13.39 6.47
N GLY A 90 2.65 -14.70 6.77
CA GLY A 90 2.57 -15.20 8.14
C GLY A 90 1.16 -15.63 8.57
N ALA A 91 0.28 -15.96 7.61
CA ALA A 91 -1.08 -16.43 7.85
C ALA A 91 -1.87 -15.52 8.81
N TRP A 92 -1.65 -14.21 8.70
CA TRP A 92 -2.23 -13.13 9.53
C TRP A 92 -1.85 -13.16 11.01
N ASN A 93 -1.09 -14.16 11.48
CA ASN A 93 -0.83 -14.43 12.88
C ASN A 93 0.65 -14.27 13.29
N ALA A 94 1.55 -14.11 12.34
CA ALA A 94 2.99 -14.07 12.55
C ALA A 94 3.69 -13.18 11.52
N LYS A 95 5.01 -13.08 11.66
CA LYS A 95 5.92 -12.28 10.84
C LYS A 95 5.73 -10.76 11.07
N ASP A 96 6.55 -9.99 10.40
CA ASP A 96 6.63 -8.53 10.48
C ASP A 96 7.28 -7.96 9.21
N ARG A 97 7.60 -6.68 9.20
CA ARG A 97 8.26 -5.91 8.13
C ARG A 97 9.61 -6.46 7.62
N HIS A 98 10.16 -7.49 8.24
CA HIS A 98 11.41 -8.12 7.80
C HIS A 98 11.18 -9.38 6.95
N ALA A 99 9.93 -9.83 6.83
CA ALA A 99 9.62 -11.15 6.25
C ALA A 99 10.02 -11.29 4.78
N GLU A 100 9.91 -10.22 4.00
CA GLU A 100 10.20 -10.24 2.56
C GLU A 100 11.50 -9.48 2.23
N GLU A 101 12.42 -9.32 3.20
CA GLU A 101 13.67 -8.55 3.04
C GLU A 101 14.48 -8.92 1.77
N PRO A 102 14.58 -10.18 1.30
CA PRO A 102 15.27 -10.50 0.05
C PRO A 102 14.63 -9.79 -1.16
N MET A 103 13.31 -9.80 -1.28
CA MET A 103 12.58 -9.11 -2.34
C MET A 103 12.69 -7.59 -2.19
N ASP A 104 12.47 -7.06 -0.98
CA ASP A 104 12.54 -5.63 -0.70
C ASP A 104 13.89 -5.03 -1.10
N ARG A 105 14.98 -5.72 -0.74
CA ARG A 105 16.33 -5.31 -1.11
C ARG A 105 16.57 -5.40 -2.61
N ALA A 106 16.07 -6.46 -3.27
CA ALA A 106 16.19 -6.61 -4.71
C ALA A 106 15.46 -5.49 -5.46
N LEU A 107 14.26 -5.12 -5.02
CA LEU A 107 13.49 -4.02 -5.57
C LEU A 107 14.15 -2.66 -5.29
N ALA A 108 14.55 -2.42 -4.05
CA ALA A 108 15.18 -1.15 -3.67
C ALA A 108 16.52 -0.94 -4.41
N SER A 109 17.34 -1.99 -4.55
CA SER A 109 18.61 -1.89 -5.31
C SER A 109 18.41 -1.64 -6.80
N SER A 110 17.22 -1.86 -7.35
CA SER A 110 16.88 -1.48 -8.73
C SER A 110 16.34 -0.04 -8.87
N GLY A 111 16.23 0.70 -7.76
CA GLY A 111 15.79 2.10 -7.80
C GLY A 111 14.33 2.32 -7.39
N LEU A 112 13.74 1.42 -6.59
CA LEU A 112 12.43 1.60 -5.99
C LEU A 112 12.57 2.00 -4.52
N LEU A 113 11.77 2.97 -4.06
CA LEU A 113 11.54 3.15 -2.63
C LEU A 113 10.60 2.04 -2.17
N VAL A 114 11.08 1.12 -1.33
CA VAL A 114 10.26 0.04 -0.79
C VAL A 114 10.03 0.28 0.70
N VAL A 115 8.77 0.16 1.13
CA VAL A 115 8.40 0.34 2.52
C VAL A 115 7.58 -0.86 2.98
N ALA A 116 8.21 -1.71 3.79
CA ALA A 116 7.56 -2.86 4.42
C ALA A 116 6.96 -2.45 5.77
N ILE A 117 5.70 -2.80 6.01
CA ILE A 117 5.00 -2.41 7.23
C ILE A 117 4.66 -3.61 8.11
N ASP A 118 4.69 -3.41 9.43
CA ASP A 118 4.02 -4.30 10.36
C ASP A 118 2.51 -4.15 10.20
N MET A 119 1.79 -5.26 10.32
CA MET A 119 0.34 -5.27 10.39
C MET A 119 -0.15 -5.82 11.73
N THR A 120 -1.35 -5.46 12.13
CA THR A 120 -2.03 -6.04 13.30
C THR A 120 -2.21 -7.54 13.09
N LEU A 121 -1.71 -8.33 14.03
CA LEU A 121 -1.82 -9.77 13.98
C LEU A 121 -3.20 -10.22 14.50
N ALA A 122 -3.71 -11.33 13.97
CA ALA A 122 -5.06 -11.81 14.27
C ALA A 122 -5.31 -12.08 15.77
N LYS A 123 -4.25 -12.44 16.53
CA LYS A 123 -4.30 -12.57 17.99
C LYS A 123 -4.53 -11.25 18.73
N GLU A 124 -4.20 -10.12 18.11
CA GLU A 124 -4.41 -8.77 18.64
C GLU A 124 -5.79 -8.24 18.26
N ALA A 125 -6.16 -8.42 16.98
CA ALA A 125 -7.49 -8.13 16.47
C ALA A 125 -7.76 -8.94 15.19
N PRO A 126 -8.95 -9.54 15.04
CA PRO A 126 -9.30 -10.33 13.86
C PRO A 126 -9.49 -9.45 12.60
N TYR A 127 -9.85 -10.09 11.49
CA TYR A 127 -10.31 -9.39 10.30
C TYR A 127 -11.38 -8.33 10.65
N PRO A 128 -11.30 -7.11 10.10
CA PRO A 128 -10.39 -6.64 9.05
C PRO A 128 -9.19 -5.81 9.55
N ALA A 129 -8.72 -5.97 10.78
CA ALA A 129 -7.74 -5.07 11.40
C ALA A 129 -6.45 -4.90 10.57
N ASN A 130 -5.88 -6.00 10.04
CA ASN A 130 -4.69 -5.91 9.18
C ASN A 130 -4.97 -5.20 7.84
N LEU A 131 -6.18 -5.33 7.28
CA LEU A 131 -6.61 -4.60 6.08
C LEU A 131 -6.74 -3.10 6.36
N GLN A 132 -7.15 -2.72 7.56
CA GLN A 132 -7.16 -1.33 7.99
C GLN A 132 -5.74 -0.75 8.06
N ASP A 133 -4.76 -1.54 8.56
CA ASP A 133 -3.35 -1.16 8.54
C ASP A 133 -2.82 -1.01 7.13
N ALA A 134 -3.11 -1.96 6.24
CA ALA A 134 -2.69 -1.92 4.85
C ALA A 134 -3.30 -0.73 4.10
N ASN A 135 -4.59 -0.46 4.27
CA ASN A 135 -5.26 0.72 3.71
C ASN A 135 -4.66 2.03 4.26
N TYR A 136 -4.46 2.12 5.57
CA TYR A 136 -3.76 3.24 6.18
C TYR A 136 -2.33 3.36 5.62
N GLY A 137 -1.63 2.24 5.44
CA GLY A 137 -0.28 2.18 4.90
C GLY A 137 -0.14 2.82 3.52
N VAL A 138 -1.08 2.56 2.61
CA VAL A 138 -1.11 3.22 1.29
C VAL A 138 -1.25 4.73 1.42
N ARG A 139 -2.19 5.21 2.25
CA ARG A 139 -2.42 6.65 2.44
C ARG A 139 -1.25 7.33 3.14
N TRP A 140 -0.71 6.70 4.17
CA TRP A 140 0.46 7.16 4.89
C TRP A 140 1.69 7.22 3.98
N LEU A 141 1.89 6.22 3.13
CA LEU A 141 3.01 6.18 2.20
C LEU A 141 2.87 7.27 1.11
N LYS A 142 1.67 7.55 0.59
CA LYS A 142 1.42 8.70 -0.28
C LYS A 142 1.82 10.03 0.37
N TRP A 143 1.61 10.17 1.67
CA TRP A 143 2.01 11.36 2.42
C TRP A 143 3.51 11.39 2.72
N LYS A 144 4.11 10.25 3.10
CA LYS A 144 5.49 10.17 3.60
C LYS A 144 6.56 10.00 2.52
N ALA A 145 6.26 9.35 1.39
CA ALA A 145 7.23 9.02 0.36
C ALA A 145 8.10 10.20 -0.10
N PRO A 146 7.57 11.43 -0.28
CA PRO A 146 8.41 12.57 -0.67
C PRO A 146 9.55 12.87 0.32
N SER A 147 9.38 12.59 1.61
CA SER A 147 10.43 12.79 2.62
C SER A 147 11.60 11.80 2.50
N TRP A 148 11.42 10.76 1.70
CA TRP A 148 12.43 9.74 1.38
C TRP A 148 12.83 9.72 -0.09
N ASN A 149 12.58 10.81 -0.82
CA ASN A 149 12.78 10.92 -2.27
C ASN A 149 11.92 9.95 -3.07
N GLY A 150 10.76 9.53 -2.56
CA GLY A 150 9.80 8.66 -3.23
C GLY A 150 8.74 9.44 -4.00
N ASP A 151 8.26 8.84 -5.09
CA ASP A 151 7.12 9.34 -5.86
C ASP A 151 5.81 8.83 -5.26
N PRO A 152 4.93 9.70 -4.73
CA PRO A 152 3.66 9.31 -4.15
C PRO A 152 2.54 9.10 -5.18
N SER A 153 2.77 9.45 -6.45
CA SER A 153 1.72 9.54 -7.47
C SER A 153 1.18 8.17 -7.90
N ARG A 154 2.03 7.12 -7.81
CA ARG A 154 1.72 5.78 -8.30
C ARG A 154 2.26 4.73 -7.33
N ILE A 155 1.60 4.55 -6.19
CA ILE A 155 1.99 3.53 -5.22
C ILE A 155 1.66 2.14 -5.77
N GLY A 156 2.69 1.29 -5.87
CA GLY A 156 2.53 -0.15 -6.08
C GLY A 156 2.46 -0.90 -4.77
N VAL A 157 1.97 -2.13 -4.79
CA VAL A 157 1.98 -3.04 -3.63
C VAL A 157 2.68 -4.34 -4.02
N TYR A 158 3.56 -4.83 -3.15
CA TYR A 158 4.00 -6.21 -3.12
C TYR A 158 3.38 -6.90 -1.92
N GLY A 159 3.03 -8.17 -2.04
CA GLY A 159 2.49 -8.91 -0.91
C GLY A 159 2.73 -10.41 -1.02
N SER A 160 3.02 -11.07 0.08
CA SER A 160 3.24 -12.51 0.10
C SER A 160 2.19 -13.23 0.93
N SER A 161 1.69 -14.41 0.48
CA SER A 161 0.78 -15.26 1.25
C SER A 161 -0.43 -14.45 1.79
N SER A 162 -0.58 -14.31 3.10
CA SER A 162 -1.63 -13.46 3.71
C SER A 162 -1.47 -11.97 3.41
N GLY A 163 -0.27 -11.48 3.14
CA GLY A 163 -0.04 -10.14 2.62
C GLY A 163 -0.51 -9.99 1.17
N GLY A 164 -0.37 -11.06 0.36
CA GLY A 164 -0.97 -11.14 -0.98
C GLY A 164 -2.50 -11.04 -0.94
N HIS A 165 -3.14 -11.72 0.01
CA HIS A 165 -4.59 -11.56 0.27
C HIS A 165 -4.96 -10.10 0.56
N ALA A 166 -4.18 -9.43 1.42
CA ALA A 166 -4.40 -8.02 1.71
C ALA A 166 -4.21 -7.14 0.46
N ALA A 167 -3.20 -7.43 -0.37
CA ALA A 167 -2.95 -6.71 -1.62
C ALA A 167 -4.10 -6.88 -2.63
N GLU A 168 -4.66 -8.09 -2.76
CA GLU A 168 -5.84 -8.36 -3.62
C GLU A 168 -7.06 -7.57 -3.14
N LEU A 169 -7.36 -7.57 -1.84
CA LEU A 169 -8.49 -6.84 -1.30
C LEU A 169 -8.31 -5.31 -1.42
N LEU A 170 -7.11 -4.79 -1.21
CA LEU A 170 -6.80 -3.37 -1.49
C LEU A 170 -6.97 -3.02 -2.96
N ALA A 171 -6.51 -3.89 -3.86
CA ALA A 171 -6.67 -3.70 -5.30
C ALA A 171 -8.15 -3.64 -5.70
N MET A 172 -8.95 -4.57 -5.19
CA MET A 172 -10.36 -4.73 -5.58
C MET A 172 -11.29 -3.77 -4.85
N ARG A 173 -11.03 -3.45 -3.56
CA ARG A 173 -11.91 -2.68 -2.68
C ARG A 173 -11.19 -1.55 -1.93
N PRO A 174 -10.48 -0.64 -2.62
CA PRO A 174 -9.69 0.42 -1.96
C PRO A 174 -10.53 1.40 -1.12
N ASP A 175 -11.81 1.55 -1.48
CA ASP A 175 -12.73 2.50 -0.85
C ASP A 175 -13.67 1.84 0.16
N ASP A 176 -13.46 0.56 0.49
CA ASP A 176 -14.31 -0.15 1.46
C ASP A 176 -14.25 0.55 2.83
N PRO A 177 -15.38 1.00 3.38
CA PRO A 177 -15.41 1.74 4.65
C PRO A 177 -14.89 0.92 5.84
N ARG A 178 -14.91 -0.41 5.76
CA ARG A 178 -14.35 -1.28 6.81
C ARG A 178 -12.82 -1.22 6.83
N TYR A 179 -12.19 -1.01 5.67
CA TYR A 179 -10.74 -0.89 5.53
C TYR A 179 -10.26 0.54 5.75
N ASN A 180 -11.05 1.53 5.33
CA ASN A 180 -10.72 2.96 5.48
C ASN A 180 -11.19 3.55 6.84
N LYS A 181 -11.00 2.80 7.93
CA LYS A 181 -11.49 3.19 9.26
C LYS A 181 -10.49 4.06 10.04
N ILE A 182 -9.20 3.88 9.81
CA ILE A 182 -8.15 4.58 10.57
C ILE A 182 -7.93 5.96 9.95
N PRO A 183 -8.11 7.07 10.70
CA PRO A 183 -7.88 8.40 10.16
C PRO A 183 -6.39 8.68 9.92
N LEU A 184 -6.08 9.50 8.92
CA LEU A 184 -4.76 10.10 8.69
C LEU A 184 -4.94 11.63 8.77
N PRO A 185 -4.82 12.24 9.97
CA PRO A 185 -5.12 13.67 10.18
C PRO A 185 -4.24 14.60 9.36
N GLU A 186 -2.99 14.21 9.10
CA GLU A 186 -2.01 14.98 8.34
C GLU A 186 -2.38 15.10 6.85
N ALA A 187 -3.14 14.15 6.32
CA ALA A 187 -3.55 14.11 4.93
C ALA A 187 -4.93 13.43 4.74
N PRO A 188 -6.01 14.02 5.28
CA PRO A 188 -7.33 13.37 5.39
C PRO A 188 -8.03 13.12 4.04
N LYS A 189 -7.52 13.71 2.95
CA LYS A 189 -8.10 13.56 1.60
C LYS A 189 -7.43 12.47 0.76
N LEU A 190 -6.35 11.86 1.25
CA LEU A 190 -5.68 10.79 0.51
C LEU A 190 -6.51 9.51 0.56
N ASP A 191 -6.65 8.87 -0.59
CA ASP A 191 -7.28 7.57 -0.75
C ASP A 191 -6.27 6.41 -0.69
N ALA A 192 -6.76 5.19 -0.57
CA ALA A 192 -5.97 3.96 -0.54
C ALA A 192 -5.85 3.28 -1.92
N ARG A 193 -6.14 3.98 -3.02
CA ARG A 193 -6.01 3.41 -4.37
C ARG A 193 -4.55 3.18 -4.71
N ILE A 194 -4.27 1.99 -5.22
CA ILE A 194 -2.96 1.57 -5.69
C ILE A 194 -2.92 1.53 -7.20
N ALA A 195 -1.72 1.62 -7.78
CA ALA A 195 -1.54 1.62 -9.23
C ALA A 195 -1.44 0.21 -9.82
N TYR A 196 -0.88 -0.73 -9.05
CA TYR A 196 -0.68 -2.14 -9.41
C TYR A 196 -0.35 -2.96 -8.16
N ALA A 197 -0.45 -4.29 -8.26
CA ALA A 197 0.05 -5.18 -7.22
C ALA A 197 0.77 -6.40 -7.80
N ALA A 198 1.82 -6.85 -7.12
CA ALA A 198 2.52 -8.10 -7.39
C ALA A 198 2.46 -8.99 -6.15
N MET A 199 2.17 -10.26 -6.33
CA MET A 199 1.96 -11.18 -5.22
C MET A 199 2.71 -12.49 -5.42
N ARG A 200 3.24 -13.01 -4.31
CA ARG A 200 3.79 -14.36 -4.22
C ARG A 200 2.90 -15.22 -3.36
N SER A 201 2.40 -16.32 -3.92
CA SER A 201 1.54 -17.29 -3.20
C SER A 201 0.39 -16.63 -2.44
N GLY A 202 -0.25 -15.60 -3.04
CA GLY A 202 -1.34 -14.84 -2.44
C GLY A 202 -2.55 -15.74 -2.16
N ILE A 203 -3.25 -15.51 -1.05
CA ILE A 203 -4.41 -16.32 -0.66
C ILE A 203 -5.65 -15.78 -1.38
N SER A 204 -5.80 -16.13 -2.65
CA SER A 204 -6.90 -15.66 -3.50
C SER A 204 -8.23 -16.39 -3.23
N ASP A 205 -8.18 -17.55 -2.57
CA ASP A 205 -9.36 -18.30 -2.11
C ASP A 205 -9.17 -18.72 -0.65
N THR A 206 -9.72 -17.94 0.25
CA THR A 206 -9.62 -18.16 1.70
C THR A 206 -10.36 -19.42 2.15
N VAL A 207 -11.52 -19.70 1.58
CA VAL A 207 -12.34 -20.90 1.87
C VAL A 207 -11.65 -22.15 1.35
N GLY A 208 -11.22 -22.16 0.07
CA GLY A 208 -10.49 -23.27 -0.52
C GLY A 208 -9.23 -23.63 0.26
N ARG A 209 -8.47 -22.60 0.69
CA ARG A 209 -7.28 -22.80 1.54
C ARG A 209 -7.63 -23.40 2.91
N TYR A 210 -8.68 -22.90 3.57
CA TYR A 210 -9.12 -23.42 4.86
C TYR A 210 -9.56 -24.89 4.77
N GLU A 211 -10.37 -25.24 3.79
CA GLU A 211 -10.78 -26.63 3.56
C GLU A 211 -9.60 -27.54 3.18
N ASN A 212 -8.62 -27.03 2.42
CA ASN A 212 -7.38 -27.76 2.15
C ASN A 212 -6.58 -28.02 3.44
N ALA A 213 -6.46 -27.03 4.33
CA ALA A 213 -5.80 -27.18 5.61
C ALA A 213 -6.47 -28.25 6.50
N LYS A 214 -7.80 -28.27 6.53
CA LYS A 214 -8.57 -29.30 7.26
C LYS A 214 -8.34 -30.70 6.68
N ARG A 215 -8.43 -30.85 5.35
CA ARG A 215 -8.25 -32.13 4.65
C ARG A 215 -6.84 -32.71 4.88
N ARG A 216 -5.81 -31.83 4.97
CA ARG A 216 -4.43 -32.20 5.25
C ARG A 216 -4.13 -32.45 6.74
N GLY A 217 -5.04 -32.13 7.63
CA GLY A 217 -4.81 -32.17 9.08
C GLY A 217 -3.81 -31.10 9.56
N ALA A 218 -3.66 -30.00 8.83
CA ALA A 218 -2.74 -28.90 9.15
C ALA A 218 -3.31 -28.00 10.26
N LYS A 219 -3.33 -28.51 11.49
CA LYS A 219 -4.01 -27.89 12.65
C LYS A 219 -3.65 -26.43 12.85
N GLY A 220 -2.35 -26.06 12.82
CA GLY A 220 -1.94 -24.67 13.00
C GLY A 220 -2.46 -23.73 11.91
N MET A 221 -2.63 -24.22 10.67
CA MET A 221 -3.25 -23.44 9.59
C MET A 221 -4.75 -23.27 9.82
N VAL A 222 -5.44 -24.31 10.31
CA VAL A 222 -6.86 -24.23 10.68
C VAL A 222 -7.04 -23.19 11.79
N GLU A 223 -6.29 -23.30 12.88
CA GLU A 223 -6.31 -22.34 14.00
C GLU A 223 -6.01 -20.90 13.57
N ASN A 224 -5.07 -20.70 12.66
CA ASN A 224 -4.76 -19.38 12.12
C ASN A 224 -5.94 -18.76 11.36
N ASN A 225 -6.67 -19.56 10.54
CA ASN A 225 -7.88 -19.07 9.88
C ASN A 225 -8.98 -18.74 10.90
N GLU A 226 -9.23 -19.64 11.86
CA GLU A 226 -10.27 -19.46 12.88
C GLU A 226 -9.95 -18.30 13.85
N THR A 227 -8.68 -17.97 14.04
CA THR A 227 -8.26 -16.79 14.81
C THR A 227 -8.49 -15.50 14.02
N TYR A 228 -8.21 -15.52 12.72
CA TYR A 228 -8.32 -14.33 11.88
C TYR A 228 -9.76 -14.03 11.47
N PHE A 229 -10.52 -15.03 11.03
CA PHE A 229 -11.91 -14.86 10.61
C PHE A 229 -12.86 -15.01 11.82
N ARG A 230 -13.15 -13.88 12.47
CA ARG A 230 -14.09 -13.79 13.59
C ARG A 230 -15.08 -12.65 13.39
N PRO A 231 -16.38 -12.96 13.22
CA PRO A 231 -16.97 -14.32 13.13
C PRO A 231 -16.51 -15.04 11.86
N MET A 232 -16.64 -16.38 11.84
CA MET A 232 -16.08 -17.23 10.77
C MET A 232 -16.66 -16.95 9.38
N GLU A 233 -17.86 -16.42 9.30
CA GLU A 233 -18.53 -16.01 8.06
C GLU A 233 -17.73 -14.94 7.29
N THR A 234 -16.86 -14.21 7.97
CA THR A 234 -15.98 -13.21 7.33
C THR A 234 -14.98 -13.83 6.37
N ILE A 235 -14.73 -15.13 6.43
CA ILE A 235 -13.89 -15.85 5.46
C ILE A 235 -14.47 -15.77 4.04
N HIS A 236 -15.81 -15.79 3.90
CA HIS A 236 -16.51 -15.65 2.61
C HIS A 236 -16.54 -14.19 2.13
N GLU A 237 -16.80 -13.27 3.05
CA GLU A 237 -16.87 -11.86 2.74
C GLU A 237 -15.53 -11.32 2.23
N SER A 238 -14.43 -11.78 2.81
CA SER A 238 -13.06 -11.39 2.45
C SER A 238 -12.37 -12.31 1.44
N ASN A 239 -13.11 -13.22 0.81
CA ASN A 239 -12.58 -14.16 -0.18
C ASN A 239 -12.48 -13.47 -1.56
N PRO A 240 -11.27 -13.17 -2.08
CA PRO A 240 -11.11 -12.50 -3.37
C PRO A 240 -11.78 -13.28 -4.52
N GLN A 241 -11.67 -14.61 -4.53
CA GLN A 241 -12.32 -15.43 -5.56
C GLN A 241 -13.84 -15.32 -5.50
N GLU A 242 -14.44 -15.40 -4.30
CA GLU A 242 -15.90 -15.31 -4.16
C GLU A 242 -16.44 -13.92 -4.47
N ILE A 243 -15.66 -12.86 -4.23
CA ILE A 243 -16.01 -11.49 -4.65
C ILE A 243 -16.21 -11.46 -6.18
N LEU A 244 -15.32 -12.10 -6.95
CA LEU A 244 -15.45 -12.23 -8.40
C LEU A 244 -16.63 -13.14 -8.80
N ASP A 245 -16.79 -14.25 -8.13
CA ASP A 245 -17.88 -15.20 -8.40
C ASP A 245 -19.27 -14.55 -8.16
N ARG A 246 -19.38 -13.68 -7.15
CA ARG A 246 -20.59 -12.87 -6.88
C ARG A 246 -20.75 -11.67 -7.83
N LYS A 247 -19.78 -11.43 -8.73
CA LYS A 247 -19.76 -10.30 -9.67
C LYS A 247 -19.95 -8.93 -8.99
N GLU A 248 -19.31 -8.78 -7.83
CA GLU A 248 -19.35 -7.50 -7.13
C GLU A 248 -18.65 -6.40 -7.94
N LYS A 249 -19.11 -5.16 -7.75
CA LYS A 249 -18.41 -4.00 -8.33
C LYS A 249 -17.06 -3.82 -7.63
N ILE A 250 -16.00 -4.03 -8.37
CA ILE A 250 -14.63 -3.92 -7.88
C ILE A 250 -13.83 -2.90 -8.68
N ASN A 251 -12.73 -2.44 -8.09
CA ASN A 251 -11.69 -1.74 -8.81
C ASN A 251 -10.75 -2.76 -9.47
N LEU A 252 -10.29 -2.48 -10.67
CA LEU A 252 -9.38 -3.36 -11.42
C LEU A 252 -8.06 -2.62 -11.67
N VAL A 253 -6.98 -3.12 -11.10
CA VAL A 253 -5.61 -2.66 -11.34
C VAL A 253 -4.79 -3.79 -11.95
N PRO A 254 -3.69 -3.51 -12.65
CA PRO A 254 -2.79 -4.56 -13.12
C PRO A 254 -2.26 -5.42 -11.97
N LEU A 255 -2.35 -6.75 -12.11
CA LEU A 255 -1.87 -7.72 -11.12
C LEU A 255 -0.81 -8.64 -11.69
N LEU A 256 0.18 -9.02 -10.87
CA LEU A 256 1.09 -10.14 -11.10
C LEU A 256 0.89 -11.15 -9.97
N ILE A 257 0.64 -12.41 -10.32
CA ILE A 257 0.62 -13.54 -9.37
C ILE A 257 1.73 -14.51 -9.72
N MET A 258 2.56 -14.83 -8.75
CA MET A 258 3.58 -15.86 -8.81
C MET A 258 3.21 -16.99 -7.87
N ALA A 259 2.98 -18.19 -8.41
CA ALA A 259 2.59 -19.39 -7.66
C ALA A 259 3.66 -20.48 -7.76
N GLY A 260 3.93 -21.18 -6.67
CA GLY A 260 4.80 -22.36 -6.68
C GLY A 260 4.03 -23.62 -7.10
N SER A 261 4.59 -24.48 -7.99
CA SER A 261 3.90 -25.70 -8.40
C SER A 261 3.83 -26.77 -7.31
N LEU A 262 4.68 -26.69 -6.29
CA LEU A 262 4.70 -27.57 -5.12
C LEU A 262 4.12 -26.90 -3.86
N ASP A 263 3.45 -25.74 -4.02
CA ASP A 263 2.82 -25.04 -2.90
C ASP A 263 1.61 -25.81 -2.42
N ASP A 264 1.74 -26.47 -1.27
CA ASP A 264 0.69 -27.26 -0.62
C ASP A 264 -0.13 -26.45 0.39
N ASN A 265 0.29 -25.20 0.68
CA ASN A 265 -0.41 -24.27 1.57
C ASN A 265 -1.46 -23.45 0.81
N VAL A 266 -1.02 -22.72 -0.24
CA VAL A 266 -1.88 -21.98 -1.14
C VAL A 266 -1.78 -22.64 -2.51
N LEU A 267 -2.71 -23.55 -2.77
CA LEU A 267 -2.66 -24.38 -3.98
C LEU A 267 -2.63 -23.51 -5.26
N PRO A 268 -1.76 -23.80 -6.22
CA PRO A 268 -1.63 -23.00 -7.43
C PRO A 268 -2.92 -22.94 -8.27
N GLU A 269 -3.76 -23.98 -8.19
CA GLU A 269 -5.07 -24.00 -8.86
C GLU A 269 -6.02 -22.89 -8.36
N PHE A 270 -5.97 -22.52 -7.08
CA PHE A 270 -6.79 -21.42 -6.56
C PHE A 270 -6.35 -20.07 -7.16
N GLN A 271 -5.05 -19.83 -7.19
CA GLN A 271 -4.48 -18.60 -7.76
C GLN A 271 -4.71 -18.56 -9.29
N LYS A 272 -4.61 -19.69 -9.98
CA LYS A 272 -4.91 -19.80 -11.41
C LYS A 272 -6.38 -19.53 -11.71
N LYS A 273 -7.31 -20.07 -10.88
CA LYS A 273 -8.74 -19.80 -10.98
C LYS A 273 -9.03 -18.31 -10.78
N PHE A 274 -8.45 -17.70 -9.75
CA PHE A 274 -8.62 -16.27 -9.49
C PHE A 274 -8.12 -15.43 -10.67
N ALA A 275 -6.94 -15.74 -11.21
CA ALA A 275 -6.39 -15.03 -12.35
C ALA A 275 -7.33 -15.10 -13.58
N ALA A 276 -7.90 -16.27 -13.85
CA ALA A 276 -8.87 -16.45 -14.92
C ALA A 276 -10.15 -15.62 -14.68
N SER A 277 -10.67 -15.63 -13.44
CA SER A 277 -11.87 -14.87 -13.06
C SER A 277 -11.63 -13.35 -13.11
N TYR A 278 -10.46 -12.88 -12.64
CA TYR A 278 -10.07 -11.48 -12.68
C TYR A 278 -9.95 -10.96 -14.12
N LYS A 279 -9.34 -11.77 -14.99
CA LYS A 279 -9.27 -11.46 -16.43
C LYS A 279 -10.65 -11.43 -17.07
N ALA A 280 -11.53 -12.37 -16.72
CA ALA A 280 -12.91 -12.39 -17.23
C ALA A 280 -13.72 -11.17 -16.75
N ALA A 281 -13.41 -10.61 -15.59
CA ALA A 281 -13.97 -9.35 -15.09
C ALA A 281 -13.40 -8.09 -15.77
N GLY A 282 -12.44 -8.24 -16.70
CA GLY A 282 -11.81 -7.14 -17.46
C GLY A 282 -10.50 -6.63 -16.88
N GLY A 283 -9.95 -7.29 -15.87
CA GLY A 283 -8.67 -6.91 -15.25
C GLY A 283 -7.45 -7.36 -16.09
N ASP A 284 -6.38 -6.55 -16.04
CA ASP A 284 -5.05 -6.95 -16.55
C ASP A 284 -4.36 -7.78 -15.46
N ILE A 285 -4.06 -9.05 -15.76
CA ILE A 285 -3.41 -9.95 -14.81
C ILE A 285 -2.44 -10.88 -15.51
N GLN A 286 -1.23 -10.99 -14.95
CA GLN A 286 -0.22 -11.96 -15.30
C GLN A 286 -0.18 -13.03 -14.22
N PHE A 287 -0.32 -14.30 -14.62
CA PHE A 287 -0.13 -15.47 -13.74
C PHE A 287 1.09 -16.23 -14.18
N GLU A 288 1.98 -16.54 -13.24
CA GLU A 288 3.20 -17.27 -13.50
C GLU A 288 3.37 -18.43 -12.54
N LEU A 289 3.54 -19.65 -13.08
CA LEU A 289 3.82 -20.84 -12.31
C LEU A 289 5.34 -21.08 -12.23
N PHE A 290 5.85 -21.21 -11.03
CA PHE A 290 7.25 -21.52 -10.73
C PHE A 290 7.37 -23.02 -10.46
N GLU A 291 7.82 -23.75 -11.46
CA GLU A 291 7.98 -25.21 -11.39
C GLU A 291 9.00 -25.60 -10.33
N GLY A 292 8.63 -26.56 -9.47
CA GLY A 292 9.46 -27.04 -8.36
C GLY A 292 9.51 -26.12 -7.15
N ALA A 293 8.81 -24.97 -7.18
CA ALA A 293 8.77 -24.05 -6.07
C ALA A 293 7.72 -24.46 -5.02
N GLU A 294 8.11 -24.43 -3.74
CA GLU A 294 7.25 -24.59 -2.57
C GLU A 294 6.62 -23.25 -2.18
N HIS A 295 5.89 -23.17 -1.05
CA HIS A 295 5.25 -21.92 -0.59
C HIS A 295 6.25 -20.76 -0.36
N ASN A 296 7.40 -21.03 0.22
CA ASN A 296 8.35 -20.01 0.69
C ASN A 296 9.64 -19.92 -0.13
N TRP A 297 9.61 -20.25 -1.45
CA TRP A 297 10.85 -20.31 -2.26
C TRP A 297 11.64 -18.99 -2.30
N VAL A 298 10.96 -17.85 -2.26
CA VAL A 298 11.59 -16.50 -2.35
C VAL A 298 12.36 -16.14 -1.08
N GLU A 299 12.15 -16.84 0.02
CA GLU A 299 12.88 -16.62 1.27
C GLU A 299 14.31 -17.22 1.23
N LYS A 300 14.63 -18.02 0.20
CA LYS A 300 15.93 -18.70 0.05
C LYS A 300 16.62 -18.23 -1.23
N PRO A 301 17.93 -17.92 -1.20
CA PRO A 301 18.67 -17.61 -2.41
C PRO A 301 18.61 -18.78 -3.41
N GLY A 302 18.50 -18.47 -4.69
CA GLY A 302 18.53 -19.46 -5.76
C GLY A 302 17.90 -18.97 -7.06
N PRO A 303 18.04 -19.77 -8.14
CA PRO A 303 17.59 -19.34 -9.48
C PRO A 303 16.10 -18.99 -9.57
N LEU A 304 15.23 -19.66 -8.79
CA LEU A 304 13.80 -19.35 -8.77
C LEU A 304 13.54 -18.00 -8.09
N THR A 305 14.27 -17.70 -7.02
CA THR A 305 14.21 -16.42 -6.31
C THR A 305 14.71 -15.29 -7.20
N ASP A 306 15.85 -15.48 -7.87
CA ASP A 306 16.39 -14.49 -8.82
C ASP A 306 15.40 -14.22 -9.96
N ARG A 307 14.78 -15.27 -10.52
CA ARG A 307 13.73 -15.14 -11.54
C ARG A 307 12.52 -14.37 -11.02
N ALA A 308 12.10 -14.61 -9.77
CA ALA A 308 10.98 -13.88 -9.16
C ALA A 308 11.31 -12.39 -9.00
N HIS A 309 12.53 -12.06 -8.55
CA HIS A 309 12.97 -10.67 -8.43
C HIS A 309 12.93 -9.95 -9.77
N GLU A 310 13.51 -10.54 -10.83
CA GLU A 310 13.52 -9.94 -12.17
C GLU A 310 12.10 -9.81 -12.74
N MET A 311 11.22 -10.77 -12.48
CA MET A 311 9.83 -10.72 -12.94
C MET A 311 9.05 -9.57 -12.29
N VAL A 312 9.18 -9.38 -10.97
CA VAL A 312 8.51 -8.26 -10.26
C VAL A 312 9.06 -6.92 -10.76
N LYS A 313 10.36 -6.77 -10.92
CA LYS A 313 10.98 -5.56 -11.49
C LYS A 313 10.47 -5.25 -12.90
N ALA A 314 10.44 -6.25 -13.78
CA ALA A 314 9.93 -6.09 -15.15
C ALA A 314 8.44 -5.74 -15.18
N PHE A 315 7.63 -6.38 -14.33
CA PHE A 315 6.22 -6.04 -14.19
C PHE A 315 6.05 -4.58 -13.75
N ILE A 316 6.76 -4.14 -12.72
CA ILE A 316 6.72 -2.74 -12.24
C ILE A 316 7.13 -1.77 -13.34
N ALA A 317 8.22 -2.06 -14.08
CA ALA A 317 8.68 -1.23 -15.19
C ALA A 317 7.59 -1.06 -16.26
N LYS A 318 6.90 -2.15 -16.62
CA LYS A 318 5.74 -2.11 -17.55
C LYS A 318 4.65 -1.17 -17.01
N GLN A 319 4.32 -1.26 -15.72
CA GLN A 319 3.25 -0.45 -15.13
C GLN A 319 3.62 1.04 -15.04
N LEU A 320 4.90 1.36 -14.90
CA LEU A 320 5.38 2.74 -14.83
C LEU A 320 5.61 3.39 -16.21
N GLY A 321 5.29 2.69 -17.30
CA GLY A 321 5.50 3.16 -18.67
C GLY A 321 6.92 2.90 -19.18
N GLY A 322 7.68 2.07 -18.48
CA GLY A 322 9.00 1.58 -18.87
C GLY A 322 8.94 0.36 -19.77
N GLY A 323 8.12 0.34 -20.82
CA GLY A 323 8.22 -0.70 -21.84
C GLY A 323 9.57 -0.59 -22.55
N THR A 324 10.35 -1.68 -22.57
CA THR A 324 11.49 -1.83 -23.46
C THR A 324 11.02 -1.50 -24.88
N SER A 325 11.51 -0.39 -25.45
CA SER A 325 11.47 -0.22 -26.89
C SER A 325 12.15 -1.45 -27.51
N LYS A 326 11.38 -2.26 -28.24
CA LYS A 326 11.89 -3.32 -29.10
C LYS A 326 12.72 -2.70 -30.20
#